data_0bffe22762401b36d292e54a3a31029c
#
_entry.id   0bffe22762401b36d292e54a3a31029c
#
_cell.length_a   1.000
_cell.length_b   1.000
_cell.length_c   1.000
_cell.angle_alpha   90.00
_cell.angle_beta   90.00
_cell.angle_gamma   90.00
#
_symmetry.space_group_name_H-M   'P 1'
#
loop_
_entity.id
_entity.type
_entity.pdbx_description
1 polymer ?
#
loop_
_entity_poly.entity_id
_entity_poly.type
_entity_poly.pdbx_seq_one_letter_code
_entity_poly.pdbx_strand_id
1 'polypeptide(L)'
;MYNVVFREDPLAELKTASTYQEKLAVVHEVLKKRCPGIDRISIALYDTKTQSLATFLASPYTGSPLRNYEVVLKEGSVLHKIALDATPRIVSDLRVYEDHDAAHSRAIVGHGFASSYTHPMYHNKELAGFVFLNSLHNGYFRERVLEQVEIIIHLISEMILNDLASARALAAAMRTSVSMVQRHDLETGAHLERMSRYSRLIARSLVNQGTANLDDEQIEQIALFSPLHDVGKISIPDSILQKKSRLDSAEREVMNRHTMVGRQIVDDLIRNFGFEQLPYIDYLREITELHHEAMDGSGYPHGLRGEEISLAARITSVSDIFDALTTQRPYKQPWSNQHAFAMLQLLSIDKLDKGCVDAMIAVSSEVTKVQQQFAELH
;
A
#
# COMPACT_ATOMS: atom_id res chain seq x y z
N MET A 1 -45.15 32.79 3.26
CA MET A 1 -43.74 32.88 2.85
C MET A 1 -43.00 31.69 3.44
N TYR A 2 -42.48 30.78 2.64
CA TYR A 2 -41.61 29.71 3.13
C TYR A 2 -40.27 30.33 3.46
N ASN A 3 -39.84 30.29 4.73
CA ASN A 3 -38.49 30.66 5.10
C ASN A 3 -37.53 29.56 4.61
N VAL A 4 -36.91 29.77 3.47
CA VAL A 4 -35.83 28.88 2.97
C VAL A 4 -34.54 29.29 3.68
N VAL A 5 -34.01 28.40 4.50
CA VAL A 5 -32.72 28.60 5.18
C VAL A 5 -31.71 27.70 4.49
N PHE A 6 -30.68 28.31 3.91
CA PHE A 6 -29.51 27.59 3.42
C PHE A 6 -28.56 27.36 4.56
N ARG A 7 -28.12 26.11 4.75
CA ARG A 7 -27.12 25.73 5.76
C ARG A 7 -25.90 25.17 5.04
N GLU A 8 -24.72 25.58 5.48
CA GLU A 8 -23.47 24.98 5.01
C GLU A 8 -23.40 23.50 5.37
N ASP A 9 -23.02 22.67 4.41
CA ASP A 9 -22.72 21.24 4.62
C ASP A 9 -21.34 21.12 5.27
N PRO A 10 -21.24 20.65 6.53
CA PRO A 10 -19.95 20.54 7.22
C PRO A 10 -19.00 19.51 6.59
N LEU A 11 -19.52 18.65 5.71
CA LEU A 11 -18.76 17.62 4.99
C LEU A 11 -18.58 17.95 3.50
N ALA A 12 -18.88 19.20 3.08
CA ALA A 12 -18.78 19.61 1.66
C ALA A 12 -17.40 19.36 1.07
N GLU A 13 -16.33 19.51 1.87
CA GLU A 13 -14.93 19.31 1.47
C GLU A 13 -14.61 17.84 1.12
N LEU A 14 -15.41 16.86 1.57
CA LEU A 14 -15.26 15.46 1.13
C LEU A 14 -15.43 15.28 -0.38
N LYS A 15 -16.17 16.18 -1.04
CA LYS A 15 -16.40 16.15 -2.50
C LYS A 15 -15.14 16.52 -3.30
N THR A 16 -14.23 17.24 -2.68
CA THR A 16 -12.98 17.73 -3.30
C THR A 16 -11.74 17.01 -2.79
N ALA A 17 -11.86 16.25 -1.71
CA ALA A 17 -10.78 15.45 -1.15
C ALA A 17 -10.40 14.32 -2.12
N SER A 18 -9.14 14.30 -2.56
CA SER A 18 -8.62 13.38 -3.57
C SER A 18 -7.96 12.15 -2.97
N THR A 19 -7.57 12.19 -1.69
CA THR A 19 -6.91 11.08 -0.98
C THR A 19 -7.71 10.65 0.24
N TYR A 20 -7.49 9.43 0.72
CA TYR A 20 -8.13 8.97 1.97
C TYR A 20 -7.63 9.76 3.17
N GLN A 21 -6.36 10.17 3.15
CA GLN A 21 -5.78 11.03 4.17
C GLN A 21 -6.50 12.38 4.28
N GLU A 22 -6.81 13.02 3.15
CA GLU A 22 -7.62 14.24 3.10
C GLU A 22 -9.04 14.01 3.61
N LYS A 23 -9.69 12.92 3.16
CA LYS A 23 -11.04 12.54 3.63
C LYS A 23 -11.06 12.35 5.15
N LEU A 24 -10.06 11.67 5.72
CA LEU A 24 -9.95 11.48 7.17
C LEU A 24 -9.74 12.81 7.90
N ALA A 25 -8.94 13.71 7.35
CA ALA A 25 -8.70 15.03 7.94
C ALA A 25 -9.99 15.86 8.01
N VAL A 26 -10.79 15.91 6.93
CA VAL A 26 -12.11 16.58 6.91
C VAL A 26 -13.04 16.02 8.00
N VAL A 27 -13.13 14.69 8.08
CA VAL A 27 -13.97 14.04 9.09
C VAL A 27 -13.48 14.34 10.50
N HIS A 28 -12.16 14.34 10.73
CA HIS A 28 -11.58 14.67 12.04
C HIS A 28 -11.91 16.10 12.46
N GLU A 29 -11.79 17.07 11.58
CA GLU A 29 -12.15 18.46 11.87
C GLU A 29 -13.65 18.63 12.20
N VAL A 30 -14.53 17.91 11.52
CA VAL A 30 -15.98 17.90 11.85
C VAL A 30 -16.23 17.26 13.22
N LEU A 31 -15.52 16.15 13.53
CA LEU A 31 -15.60 15.52 14.84
C LEU A 31 -15.09 16.42 15.96
N LYS A 32 -13.98 17.11 15.77
CA LYS A 32 -13.43 18.07 16.75
C LYS A 32 -14.41 19.20 17.09
N LYS A 33 -15.14 19.71 16.13
CA LYS A 33 -16.18 20.73 16.39
C LYS A 33 -17.30 20.23 17.29
N ARG A 34 -17.61 18.92 17.27
CA ARG A 34 -18.65 18.29 18.10
C ARG A 34 -18.12 17.69 19.38
N CYS A 35 -16.94 17.10 19.31
CA CYS A 35 -16.26 16.37 20.37
C CYS A 35 -14.79 16.86 20.46
N PRO A 36 -14.55 18.05 21.10
CA PRO A 36 -13.25 18.73 21.06
C PRO A 36 -12.06 17.93 21.64
N GLY A 37 -12.32 16.92 22.45
CA GLY A 37 -11.28 16.06 23.04
C GLY A 37 -10.93 14.83 22.18
N ILE A 38 -11.34 14.75 20.91
CA ILE A 38 -10.81 13.76 19.97
C ILE A 38 -9.56 14.37 19.33
N ASP A 39 -8.41 14.02 19.88
CA ASP A 39 -7.14 14.63 19.49
C ASP A 39 -6.45 13.90 18.35
N ARG A 40 -6.79 12.61 18.13
CA ARG A 40 -6.27 11.80 17.03
C ARG A 40 -7.28 10.77 16.57
N ILE A 41 -7.35 10.59 15.24
CA ILE A 41 -7.99 9.43 14.57
C ILE A 41 -6.92 8.72 13.78
N SER A 42 -6.89 7.40 13.82
CA SER A 42 -6.05 6.63 12.90
C SER A 42 -6.72 5.33 12.48
N ILE A 43 -6.33 4.85 11.31
CA ILE A 43 -6.81 3.62 10.71
C ILE A 43 -5.62 2.72 10.45
N ALA A 44 -5.72 1.46 10.88
CA ALA A 44 -4.79 0.42 10.51
C ALA A 44 -5.53 -0.67 9.73
N LEU A 45 -4.93 -1.13 8.64
CA LEU A 45 -5.46 -2.21 7.81
C LEU A 45 -4.89 -3.56 8.24
N TYR A 46 -5.73 -4.59 8.19
CA TYR A 46 -5.35 -5.96 8.47
C TYR A 46 -5.05 -6.73 7.20
N ASP A 47 -3.91 -7.38 7.17
CA ASP A 47 -3.51 -8.29 6.11
C ASP A 47 -3.68 -9.73 6.58
N THR A 48 -4.65 -10.45 5.99
CA THR A 48 -4.97 -11.84 6.35
C THR A 48 -3.85 -12.83 6.02
N LYS A 49 -3.00 -12.53 5.01
CA LYS A 49 -1.91 -13.42 4.57
C LYS A 49 -0.72 -13.37 5.52
N THR A 50 -0.40 -12.21 6.05
CA THR A 50 0.70 -12.00 7.01
C THR A 50 0.22 -11.95 8.45
N GLN A 51 -1.11 -11.91 8.67
CA GLN A 51 -1.73 -11.69 9.96
C GLN A 51 -1.20 -10.44 10.67
N SER A 52 -0.89 -9.40 9.90
CA SER A 52 -0.34 -8.15 10.41
C SER A 52 -1.32 -6.98 10.28
N LEU A 53 -1.17 -6.02 11.19
CA LEU A 53 -1.80 -4.71 11.14
C LEU A 53 -0.76 -3.69 10.74
N ALA A 54 -1.05 -2.93 9.69
CA ALA A 54 -0.22 -1.82 9.24
C ALA A 54 -0.97 -0.50 9.37
N THR A 55 -0.29 0.54 9.84
CA THR A 55 -0.85 1.91 9.78
C THR A 55 -1.14 2.27 8.33
N PHE A 56 -2.27 2.96 8.14
CA PHE A 56 -2.72 3.38 6.81
C PHE A 56 -3.01 4.88 6.78
N LEU A 57 -3.80 5.37 7.75
CA LEU A 57 -4.17 6.79 7.83
C LEU A 57 -4.04 7.31 9.26
N ALA A 58 -3.76 8.60 9.42
CA ALA A 58 -3.79 9.27 10.71
C ALA A 58 -4.15 10.75 10.57
N SER A 59 -4.95 11.27 11.50
CA SER A 59 -5.24 12.70 11.56
C SER A 59 -5.13 13.19 13.04
N PRO A 60 -4.25 14.17 13.34
CA PRO A 60 -3.30 14.76 12.39
C PRO A 60 -2.23 13.76 11.95
N TYR A 61 -1.78 13.86 10.69
CA TYR A 61 -0.73 12.98 10.17
C TYR A 61 0.64 13.36 10.72
N THR A 62 0.96 14.66 10.69
CA THR A 62 2.21 15.19 11.23
C THR A 62 2.25 15.02 12.74
N GLY A 63 3.32 14.42 13.25
CA GLY A 63 3.47 14.12 14.69
C GLY A 63 2.67 12.90 15.17
N SER A 64 2.08 12.10 14.27
CA SER A 64 1.44 10.85 14.66
C SER A 64 2.47 9.85 15.23
N PRO A 65 2.19 9.21 16.39
CA PRO A 65 3.15 8.33 17.09
C PRO A 65 3.44 7.03 16.36
N LEU A 66 2.58 6.61 15.43
CA LEU A 66 2.65 5.33 14.74
C LEU A 66 2.54 5.57 13.23
N ARG A 67 3.57 6.20 12.66
CA ARG A 67 3.73 6.30 11.21
C ARG A 67 4.55 5.12 10.72
N ASN A 68 4.20 4.60 9.54
CA ASN A 68 4.94 3.51 8.88
C ASN A 68 5.15 2.29 9.83
N TYR A 69 4.14 2.01 10.67
CA TYR A 69 4.21 0.97 11.70
C TYR A 69 3.43 -0.28 11.27
N GLU A 70 4.05 -1.43 11.47
CA GLU A 70 3.43 -2.73 11.24
C GLU A 70 3.68 -3.68 12.42
N VAL A 71 2.67 -4.47 12.76
CA VAL A 71 2.76 -5.46 13.85
C VAL A 71 1.91 -6.68 13.55
N VAL A 72 2.41 -7.86 13.87
CA VAL A 72 1.63 -9.10 13.78
C VAL A 72 0.53 -9.09 14.84
N LEU A 73 -0.70 -9.37 14.43
CA LEU A 73 -1.85 -9.53 15.32
C LEU A 73 -1.75 -10.88 16.05
N LYS A 74 -1.07 -10.86 17.20
CA LYS A 74 -0.85 -12.09 17.98
C LYS A 74 -2.16 -12.65 18.51
N GLU A 75 -2.34 -13.95 18.41
CA GLU A 75 -3.44 -14.67 19.04
C GLU A 75 -3.47 -14.42 20.55
N GLY A 76 -4.68 -14.23 21.11
CA GLY A 76 -4.87 -13.88 22.52
C GLY A 76 -4.53 -12.43 22.89
N SER A 77 -3.99 -11.62 21.99
CA SER A 77 -3.80 -10.17 22.24
C SER A 77 -5.14 -9.45 22.38
N VAL A 78 -5.11 -8.25 22.97
CA VAL A 78 -6.32 -7.46 23.17
C VAL A 78 -7.00 -7.11 21.83
N LEU A 79 -6.23 -6.73 20.81
CA LEU A 79 -6.79 -6.45 19.47
C LEU A 79 -7.37 -7.70 18.83
N HIS A 80 -6.76 -8.88 19.05
CA HIS A 80 -7.31 -10.14 18.59
C HIS A 80 -8.66 -10.46 19.26
N LYS A 81 -8.82 -10.19 20.55
CA LYS A 81 -10.12 -10.33 21.24
C LYS A 81 -11.17 -9.39 20.67
N ILE A 82 -10.83 -8.11 20.45
CA ILE A 82 -11.73 -7.14 19.81
C ILE A 82 -12.19 -7.65 18.43
N ALA A 83 -11.26 -8.23 17.66
CA ALA A 83 -11.57 -8.81 16.36
C ALA A 83 -12.51 -10.03 16.45
N LEU A 84 -12.34 -10.90 17.45
CA LEU A 84 -13.20 -12.08 17.64
C LEU A 84 -14.60 -11.71 18.14
N ASP A 85 -14.66 -10.81 19.10
CA ASP A 85 -15.90 -10.43 19.76
C ASP A 85 -16.72 -9.40 18.94
N ALA A 86 -16.10 -8.82 17.89
CA ALA A 86 -16.66 -7.74 17.07
C ALA A 86 -17.17 -6.55 17.92
N THR A 87 -16.56 -6.32 19.09
CA THR A 87 -16.96 -5.29 20.04
C THR A 87 -15.89 -4.23 20.19
N PRO A 88 -16.25 -2.92 20.13
CA PRO A 88 -15.32 -1.84 20.40
C PRO A 88 -14.75 -1.90 21.82
N ARG A 89 -13.56 -1.34 22.01
CA ARG A 89 -12.90 -1.25 23.32
C ARG A 89 -12.65 0.20 23.72
N ILE A 90 -12.94 0.49 24.98
CA ILE A 90 -12.62 1.76 25.63
C ILE A 90 -11.50 1.53 26.65
N VAL A 91 -10.48 2.40 26.62
CA VAL A 91 -9.47 2.49 27.68
C VAL A 91 -9.58 3.89 28.29
N SER A 92 -10.07 3.96 29.50
CA SER A 92 -10.31 5.24 30.20
C SER A 92 -9.03 5.88 30.70
N ASP A 93 -7.99 5.09 30.98
CA ASP A 93 -6.67 5.56 31.43
C ASP A 93 -5.57 4.72 30.75
N LEU A 94 -4.86 5.32 29.80
CA LEU A 94 -3.79 4.68 29.07
C LEU A 94 -2.50 4.48 29.89
N ARG A 95 -2.36 5.11 31.07
CA ARG A 95 -1.18 4.92 31.94
C ARG A 95 -1.02 3.47 32.39
N VAL A 96 -2.08 2.66 32.36
CA VAL A 96 -2.00 1.22 32.62
C VAL A 96 -1.07 0.48 31.62
N TYR A 97 -0.66 1.14 30.55
CA TYR A 97 0.25 0.60 29.52
C TYR A 97 1.64 1.24 29.51
N GLU A 98 1.98 2.11 30.48
CA GLU A 98 3.31 2.76 30.57
C GLU A 98 4.44 1.73 30.59
N ASP A 99 4.29 0.68 31.39
CA ASP A 99 5.26 -0.41 31.54
C ASP A 99 5.00 -1.61 30.60
N HIS A 100 4.14 -1.43 29.60
CA HIS A 100 3.78 -2.53 28.70
C HIS A 100 4.88 -2.78 27.66
N ASP A 101 5.20 -4.04 27.36
CA ASP A 101 6.27 -4.42 26.42
C ASP A 101 5.98 -4.04 24.95
N ALA A 102 4.74 -3.77 24.59
CA ALA A 102 4.34 -3.43 23.25
C ALA A 102 4.77 -2.00 22.86
N ALA A 103 5.61 -1.90 21.83
CA ALA A 103 6.16 -0.63 21.33
C ALA A 103 5.06 0.39 20.97
N HIS A 104 3.94 -0.06 20.37
CA HIS A 104 2.82 0.82 20.01
C HIS A 104 2.14 1.42 21.23
N SER A 105 1.99 0.67 22.34
CA SER A 105 1.38 1.17 23.56
C SER A 105 2.25 2.26 24.18
N ARG A 106 3.56 2.03 24.28
CA ARG A 106 4.52 3.05 24.76
C ARG A 106 4.53 4.29 23.88
N ALA A 107 4.48 4.12 22.54
CA ALA A 107 4.45 5.26 21.62
C ALA A 107 3.21 6.13 21.83
N ILE A 108 2.03 5.54 21.99
CA ILE A 108 0.77 6.25 22.23
C ILE A 108 0.82 7.00 23.58
N VAL A 109 1.22 6.32 24.65
CA VAL A 109 1.34 6.95 26.01
C VAL A 109 2.42 8.05 26.00
N GLY A 110 3.57 7.79 25.37
CA GLY A 110 4.68 8.76 25.27
C GLY A 110 4.33 10.05 24.53
N HIS A 111 3.27 10.04 23.69
CA HIS A 111 2.72 11.25 23.07
C HIS A 111 1.66 11.96 23.92
N GLY A 112 1.45 11.52 25.16
CA GLY A 112 0.57 12.16 26.11
C GLY A 112 -0.91 11.79 26.00
N PHE A 113 -1.28 10.84 25.13
CA PHE A 113 -2.67 10.38 25.05
C PHE A 113 -3.07 9.66 26.35
N ALA A 114 -4.22 10.05 26.91
CA ALA A 114 -4.70 9.60 28.20
C ALA A 114 -5.84 8.58 28.13
N SER A 115 -6.65 8.61 27.07
CA SER A 115 -7.70 7.60 26.84
C SER A 115 -7.81 7.24 25.37
N SER A 116 -8.38 6.06 25.07
CA SER A 116 -8.59 5.59 23.72
C SER A 116 -9.89 4.83 23.54
N TYR A 117 -10.40 4.89 22.29
CA TYR A 117 -11.48 4.07 21.77
C TYR A 117 -10.96 3.33 20.54
N THR A 118 -11.18 2.01 20.46
CA THR A 118 -10.77 1.15 19.36
C THR A 118 -11.99 0.47 18.78
N HIS A 119 -12.24 0.65 17.49
CA HIS A 119 -13.37 0.08 16.77
C HIS A 119 -12.86 -0.87 15.67
N PRO A 120 -13.29 -2.15 15.62
CA PRO A 120 -12.92 -3.07 14.56
C PRO A 120 -13.71 -2.75 13.28
N MET A 121 -13.04 -2.81 12.13
CA MET A 121 -13.66 -2.65 10.82
C MET A 121 -13.78 -4.02 10.13
N TYR A 122 -14.96 -4.30 9.57
CA TYR A 122 -15.23 -5.51 8.81
C TYR A 122 -15.66 -5.18 7.40
N HIS A 123 -15.21 -6.00 6.45
CA HIS A 123 -15.70 -5.99 5.08
C HIS A 123 -16.11 -7.42 4.72
N ASN A 124 -17.35 -7.60 4.25
CA ASN A 124 -17.90 -8.93 3.94
C ASN A 124 -17.74 -9.96 5.09
N LYS A 125 -17.91 -9.52 6.34
CA LYS A 125 -17.75 -10.32 7.58
C LYS A 125 -16.31 -10.71 7.92
N GLU A 126 -15.33 -10.30 7.17
CA GLU A 126 -13.92 -10.49 7.46
C GLU A 126 -13.32 -9.23 8.10
N LEU A 127 -12.41 -9.43 9.06
CA LEU A 127 -11.68 -8.31 9.67
C LEU A 127 -10.86 -7.59 8.60
N ALA A 128 -11.12 -6.30 8.42
CA ALA A 128 -10.39 -5.43 7.49
C ALA A 128 -9.38 -4.51 8.20
N GLY A 129 -9.56 -4.29 9.50
CA GLY A 129 -8.68 -3.43 10.27
C GLY A 129 -9.32 -2.84 11.52
N PHE A 130 -8.79 -1.71 11.97
CA PHE A 130 -9.28 -0.99 13.15
C PHE A 130 -9.23 0.53 12.93
N VAL A 131 -10.21 1.22 13.51
CA VAL A 131 -10.17 2.66 13.77
C VAL A 131 -9.79 2.89 15.22
N PHE A 132 -8.85 3.79 15.45
CA PHE A 132 -8.42 4.22 16.78
C PHE A 132 -8.72 5.70 16.96
N LEU A 133 -9.41 6.04 18.04
CA LEU A 133 -9.55 7.40 18.54
C LEU A 133 -8.72 7.57 19.81
N ASN A 134 -7.98 8.66 19.90
CA ASN A 134 -7.21 8.99 21.09
C ASN A 134 -7.59 10.38 21.62
N SER A 135 -7.57 10.52 22.93
CA SER A 135 -7.80 11.77 23.64
C SER A 135 -6.68 12.04 24.64
N LEU A 136 -6.31 13.31 24.78
CA LEU A 136 -5.40 13.80 25.84
C LEU A 136 -6.09 13.85 27.22
N HIS A 137 -7.40 13.59 27.30
CA HIS A 137 -8.17 13.60 28.51
C HIS A 137 -8.50 12.19 29.02
N ASN A 138 -8.28 11.90 30.29
CA ASN A 138 -8.70 10.65 30.92
C ASN A 138 -10.23 10.50 30.89
N GLY A 139 -10.71 9.29 30.61
CA GLY A 139 -12.13 8.96 30.64
C GLY A 139 -12.97 9.77 29.66
N TYR A 140 -12.40 10.20 28.55
CA TYR A 140 -13.10 11.04 27.58
C TYR A 140 -14.23 10.30 26.85
N PHE A 141 -14.04 9.04 26.48
CA PHE A 141 -14.98 8.23 25.70
C PHE A 141 -16.11 7.69 26.57
N ARG A 142 -17.06 8.59 26.92
CA ARG A 142 -18.28 8.30 27.68
C ARG A 142 -19.46 8.15 26.69
N GLU A 143 -20.56 7.58 27.15
CA GLU A 143 -21.77 7.30 26.36
C GLU A 143 -22.15 8.46 25.42
N ARG A 144 -22.25 9.68 25.96
CA ARG A 144 -22.60 10.87 25.17
C ARG A 144 -21.61 11.17 24.02
N VAL A 145 -20.34 10.82 24.17
CA VAL A 145 -19.33 10.97 23.08
C VAL A 145 -19.46 9.83 22.11
N LEU A 146 -19.66 8.61 22.59
CA LEU A 146 -19.79 7.41 21.76
C LEU A 146 -20.99 7.49 20.84
N GLU A 147 -22.17 7.94 21.31
CA GLU A 147 -23.35 8.17 20.48
C GLU A 147 -23.08 9.08 19.27
N GLN A 148 -22.14 10.03 19.39
CA GLN A 148 -21.78 10.94 18.31
C GLN A 148 -20.73 10.40 17.36
N VAL A 149 -19.75 9.63 17.88
CA VAL A 149 -18.61 9.17 17.10
C VAL A 149 -18.87 7.87 16.36
N GLU A 150 -19.68 6.96 16.91
CA GLU A 150 -19.88 5.63 16.35
C GLU A 150 -20.47 5.66 14.94
N ILE A 151 -21.50 6.49 14.71
CA ILE A 151 -22.09 6.65 13.38
C ILE A 151 -21.05 7.15 12.38
N ILE A 152 -20.22 8.11 12.78
CA ILE A 152 -19.21 8.69 11.89
C ILE A 152 -18.09 7.70 11.63
N ILE A 153 -17.69 6.92 12.65
CA ILE A 153 -16.70 5.84 12.49
C ILE A 153 -17.20 4.78 11.51
N HIS A 154 -18.44 4.35 11.63
CA HIS A 154 -19.03 3.42 10.67
C HIS A 154 -19.02 3.98 9.24
N LEU A 155 -19.47 5.21 9.06
CA LEU A 155 -19.54 5.84 7.74
C LEU A 155 -18.14 5.99 7.11
N ILE A 156 -17.13 6.44 7.85
CA ILE A 156 -15.77 6.57 7.31
C ILE A 156 -15.13 5.21 7.04
N SER A 157 -15.41 4.21 7.89
CA SER A 157 -14.94 2.84 7.67
C SER A 157 -15.50 2.28 6.38
N GLU A 158 -16.82 2.38 6.16
CA GLU A 158 -17.47 1.92 4.94
C GLU A 158 -16.97 2.66 3.70
N MET A 159 -16.81 3.98 3.78
CA MET A 159 -16.29 4.78 2.67
C MET A 159 -14.89 4.30 2.26
N ILE A 160 -13.97 4.19 3.21
CA ILE A 160 -12.58 3.78 2.94
C ILE A 160 -12.53 2.33 2.46
N LEU A 161 -13.27 1.42 3.11
CA LEU A 161 -13.26 0.00 2.75
C LEU A 161 -13.86 -0.24 1.36
N ASN A 162 -14.92 0.47 0.97
CA ASN A 162 -15.51 0.37 -0.36
C ASN A 162 -14.56 0.88 -1.45
N ASP A 163 -13.89 2.00 -1.21
CA ASP A 163 -12.91 2.54 -2.17
C ASP A 163 -11.70 1.59 -2.31
N LEU A 164 -11.18 1.05 -1.19
CA LEU A 164 -10.10 0.06 -1.22
C LEU A 164 -10.54 -1.25 -1.89
N ALA A 165 -11.77 -1.71 -1.66
CA ALA A 165 -12.32 -2.87 -2.32
C ALA A 165 -12.41 -2.68 -3.84
N SER A 166 -12.79 -1.48 -4.29
CA SER A 166 -12.83 -1.12 -5.70
C SER A 166 -11.44 -1.15 -6.35
N ALA A 167 -10.43 -0.57 -5.70
CA ALA A 167 -9.04 -0.60 -6.17
C ALA A 167 -8.49 -2.04 -6.21
N ARG A 168 -8.76 -2.84 -5.19
CA ARG A 168 -8.38 -4.26 -5.13
C ARG A 168 -9.10 -5.10 -6.18
N ALA A 169 -10.38 -4.84 -6.44
CA ALA A 169 -11.16 -5.51 -7.48
C ALA A 169 -10.61 -5.21 -8.87
N LEU A 170 -10.27 -3.94 -9.16
CA LEU A 170 -9.59 -3.55 -10.38
C LEU A 170 -8.28 -4.33 -10.56
N ALA A 171 -7.41 -4.30 -9.54
CA ALA A 171 -6.14 -5.01 -9.58
C ALA A 171 -6.33 -6.54 -9.77
N ALA A 172 -7.33 -7.14 -9.12
CA ALA A 172 -7.66 -8.56 -9.27
C ALA A 172 -8.20 -8.88 -10.66
N ALA A 173 -9.08 -8.05 -11.22
CA ALA A 173 -9.61 -8.21 -12.58
C ALA A 173 -8.49 -8.14 -13.62
N MET A 174 -7.57 -7.18 -13.50
CA MET A 174 -6.40 -7.06 -14.38
C MET A 174 -5.52 -8.31 -14.32
N ARG A 175 -5.14 -8.78 -13.12
CA ARG A 175 -4.35 -10.01 -12.93
C ARG A 175 -5.05 -11.23 -13.55
N THR A 176 -6.36 -11.38 -13.33
CA THR A 176 -7.14 -12.49 -13.88
C THR A 176 -7.18 -12.43 -15.40
N SER A 177 -7.38 -11.25 -15.99
CA SER A 177 -7.38 -11.07 -17.45
C SER A 177 -6.04 -11.45 -18.06
N VAL A 178 -4.93 -11.02 -17.44
CA VAL A 178 -3.58 -11.41 -17.84
C VAL A 178 -3.41 -12.93 -17.78
N SER A 179 -3.78 -13.55 -16.65
CA SER A 179 -3.63 -15.01 -16.47
C SER A 179 -4.50 -15.86 -17.40
N MET A 180 -5.67 -15.35 -17.82
CA MET A 180 -6.55 -16.05 -18.78
C MET A 180 -5.96 -16.08 -20.20
N VAL A 181 -5.28 -15.01 -20.61
CA VAL A 181 -4.68 -14.91 -21.94
C VAL A 181 -3.31 -15.56 -21.94
N GLN A 182 -2.56 -15.39 -20.88
CA GLN A 182 -1.19 -15.89 -20.74
C GLN A 182 -1.14 -17.24 -19.98
N ARG A 183 -1.89 -18.26 -20.44
CA ARG A 183 -1.80 -19.63 -19.87
C ARG A 183 -0.39 -20.22 -19.87
N HIS A 184 0.58 -19.50 -20.42
CA HIS A 184 1.96 -19.93 -20.66
C HIS A 184 3.01 -18.92 -20.19
N ASP A 185 2.64 -17.81 -19.54
CA ASP A 185 3.62 -16.93 -18.93
C ASP A 185 4.06 -17.49 -17.56
N LEU A 186 5.36 -17.38 -17.30
CA LEU A 186 6.00 -17.93 -16.10
C LEU A 186 5.77 -17.10 -14.84
N GLU A 187 4.98 -16.03 -14.92
CA GLU A 187 4.66 -15.22 -13.75
C GLU A 187 3.60 -15.89 -12.90
N THR A 188 4.05 -16.41 -11.77
CA THR A 188 3.21 -17.12 -10.81
C THR A 188 2.50 -16.14 -9.86
N GLY A 189 1.39 -16.60 -9.22
CA GLY A 189 0.76 -15.83 -8.15
C GLY A 189 1.72 -15.49 -7.01
N ALA A 190 2.74 -16.33 -6.78
CA ALA A 190 3.80 -16.08 -5.80
C ALA A 190 4.68 -14.89 -6.19
N HIS A 191 5.04 -14.74 -7.48
CA HIS A 191 5.74 -13.56 -7.99
C HIS A 191 4.97 -12.27 -7.69
N LEU A 192 3.68 -12.22 -8.00
CA LEU A 192 2.84 -11.04 -7.78
C LEU A 192 2.78 -10.63 -6.29
N GLU A 193 2.69 -11.63 -5.38
CA GLU A 193 2.74 -11.36 -3.95
C GLU A 193 4.11 -10.83 -3.53
N ARG A 194 5.20 -11.43 -3.98
CA ARG A 194 6.55 -10.97 -3.66
C ARG A 194 6.79 -9.56 -4.17
N MET A 195 6.35 -9.23 -5.40
CA MET A 195 6.42 -7.86 -5.95
C MET A 195 5.76 -6.83 -5.05
N SER A 196 4.51 -7.10 -4.62
CA SER A 196 3.79 -6.22 -3.69
C SER A 196 4.58 -6.01 -2.39
N ARG A 197 5.13 -7.09 -1.81
CA ARG A 197 5.85 -7.05 -0.52
C ARG A 197 7.19 -6.34 -0.63
N TYR A 198 7.97 -6.63 -1.68
CA TYR A 198 9.26 -5.96 -1.89
C TYR A 198 9.06 -4.46 -2.11
N SER A 199 8.11 -4.07 -2.94
CA SER A 199 7.81 -2.65 -3.19
C SER A 199 7.41 -1.91 -1.91
N ARG A 200 6.58 -2.54 -1.05
CA ARG A 200 6.23 -2.01 0.28
C ARG A 200 7.46 -1.87 1.18
N LEU A 201 8.31 -2.91 1.24
CA LEU A 201 9.51 -2.90 2.07
C LEU A 201 10.49 -1.80 1.65
N ILE A 202 10.73 -1.64 0.34
CA ILE A 202 11.59 -0.57 -0.20
C ILE A 202 11.01 0.79 0.15
N ALA A 203 9.71 1.04 -0.13
CA ALA A 203 9.07 2.32 0.13
C ALA A 203 9.14 2.70 1.62
N ARG A 204 8.85 1.76 2.52
CA ARG A 204 8.96 1.97 3.97
C ARG A 204 10.39 2.24 4.41
N SER A 205 11.35 1.51 3.85
CA SER A 205 12.77 1.69 4.17
C SER A 205 13.26 3.08 3.76
N LEU A 206 12.87 3.56 2.57
CA LEU A 206 13.18 4.92 2.10
C LEU A 206 12.63 6.00 3.04
N VAL A 207 11.38 5.85 3.50
CA VAL A 207 10.77 6.78 4.47
C VAL A 207 11.50 6.74 5.81
N ASN A 208 11.83 5.54 6.32
CA ASN A 208 12.55 5.38 7.60
C ASN A 208 13.98 5.95 7.55
N GLN A 209 14.60 5.93 6.37
CA GLN A 209 15.92 6.55 6.13
C GLN A 209 15.84 8.07 5.89
N GLY A 210 14.62 8.63 5.77
CA GLY A 210 14.42 10.05 5.46
C GLY A 210 14.78 10.43 4.01
N THR A 211 14.90 9.46 3.11
CA THR A 211 15.27 9.67 1.71
C THR A 211 14.07 9.83 0.77
N ALA A 212 12.87 9.47 1.23
CA ALA A 212 11.61 9.72 0.52
C ALA A 212 10.56 10.27 1.49
N ASN A 213 9.66 11.09 0.95
CA ASN A 213 8.51 11.62 1.68
C ASN A 213 7.23 10.99 1.14
N LEU A 214 7.00 9.73 1.50
CA LEU A 214 5.76 9.00 1.24
C LEU A 214 4.97 8.89 2.53
N ASP A 215 3.65 9.01 2.44
CA ASP A 215 2.76 8.65 3.54
C ASP A 215 2.40 7.16 3.52
N ASP A 216 1.74 6.68 4.57
CA ASP A 216 1.35 5.26 4.68
C ASP A 216 0.37 4.84 3.56
N GLU A 217 -0.49 5.76 3.11
CA GLU A 217 -1.42 5.53 2.00
C GLU A 217 -0.67 5.33 0.68
N GLN A 218 0.28 6.21 0.36
CA GLN A 218 1.10 6.11 -0.86
C GLN A 218 1.90 4.81 -0.92
N ILE A 219 2.48 4.39 0.22
CA ILE A 219 3.20 3.12 0.33
C ILE A 219 2.28 1.94 -0.02
N GLU A 220 1.07 1.92 0.52
CA GLU A 220 0.12 0.84 0.26
C GLU A 220 -0.38 0.84 -1.20
N GLN A 221 -0.53 2.01 -1.84
CA GLN A 221 -0.91 2.09 -3.26
C GLN A 221 0.21 1.61 -4.18
N ILE A 222 1.47 1.96 -3.91
CA ILE A 222 2.62 1.42 -4.65
C ILE A 222 2.65 -0.12 -4.53
N ALA A 223 2.47 -0.65 -3.32
CA ALA A 223 2.43 -2.09 -3.09
C ALA A 223 1.26 -2.80 -3.79
N LEU A 224 0.09 -2.14 -3.88
CA LEU A 224 -1.09 -2.66 -4.57
C LEU A 224 -0.88 -2.74 -6.08
N PHE A 225 -0.23 -1.74 -6.67
CA PHE A 225 -0.12 -1.58 -8.11
C PHE A 225 1.15 -2.19 -8.72
N SER A 226 2.25 -2.33 -7.98
CA SER A 226 3.50 -2.91 -8.49
C SER A 226 3.35 -4.31 -9.12
N PRO A 227 2.44 -5.21 -8.67
CA PRO A 227 2.20 -6.49 -9.34
C PRO A 227 1.61 -6.39 -10.76
N LEU A 228 1.16 -5.19 -11.17
CA LEU A 228 0.49 -4.97 -12.46
C LEU A 228 1.42 -4.39 -13.52
N HIS A 229 2.71 -4.22 -13.21
CA HIS A 229 3.69 -3.59 -14.09
C HIS A 229 3.70 -4.19 -15.51
N ASP A 230 3.53 -5.50 -15.61
CA ASP A 230 3.61 -6.28 -16.83
C ASP A 230 2.26 -6.58 -17.51
N VAL A 231 1.17 -5.89 -17.14
CA VAL A 231 -0.17 -6.12 -17.70
C VAL A 231 -0.22 -6.05 -19.22
N GLY A 232 0.62 -5.24 -19.83
CA GLY A 232 0.69 -5.10 -21.30
C GLY A 232 1.29 -6.29 -22.05
N LYS A 233 1.92 -7.25 -21.38
CA LYS A 233 2.40 -8.50 -21.99
C LYS A 233 1.29 -9.30 -22.66
N ILE A 234 0.02 -9.05 -22.31
CA ILE A 234 -1.15 -9.62 -22.98
C ILE A 234 -1.16 -9.37 -24.50
N SER A 235 -0.51 -8.30 -24.96
CA SER A 235 -0.42 -7.96 -26.38
C SER A 235 0.77 -8.58 -27.12
N ILE A 236 1.67 -9.24 -26.39
CA ILE A 236 2.89 -9.81 -26.96
C ILE A 236 2.59 -11.19 -27.54
N PRO A 237 2.95 -11.46 -28.80
CA PRO A 237 2.75 -12.77 -29.41
C PRO A 237 3.48 -13.88 -28.63
N ASP A 238 2.84 -15.04 -28.46
CA ASP A 238 3.41 -16.21 -27.76
C ASP A 238 4.76 -16.64 -28.33
N SER A 239 4.96 -16.53 -29.64
CA SER A 239 6.23 -16.85 -30.30
C SER A 239 7.41 -16.01 -29.82
N ILE A 240 7.15 -14.79 -29.31
CA ILE A 240 8.14 -13.88 -28.73
C ILE A 240 8.21 -14.09 -27.22
N LEU A 241 7.05 -14.11 -26.55
CA LEU A 241 6.95 -14.21 -25.09
C LEU A 241 7.60 -15.50 -24.56
N GLN A 242 7.39 -16.64 -25.26
CA GLN A 242 7.88 -17.96 -24.86
C GLN A 242 9.18 -18.38 -25.55
N LYS A 243 9.84 -17.46 -26.28
CA LYS A 243 11.03 -17.78 -27.01
C LYS A 243 12.17 -18.23 -26.10
N LYS A 244 12.68 -19.45 -26.31
CA LYS A 244 13.74 -20.06 -25.50
C LYS A 244 15.15 -19.49 -25.77
N SER A 245 15.32 -18.78 -26.87
CA SER A 245 16.59 -18.15 -27.26
C SER A 245 16.54 -16.64 -27.03
N ARG A 246 17.67 -15.96 -27.14
CA ARG A 246 17.70 -14.50 -27.09
C ARG A 246 16.81 -13.89 -28.18
N LEU A 247 16.05 -12.85 -27.81
CA LEU A 247 15.31 -12.05 -28.77
C LEU A 247 16.28 -11.28 -29.68
N ASP A 248 15.97 -11.24 -30.96
CA ASP A 248 16.64 -10.32 -31.87
C ASP A 248 16.15 -8.87 -31.65
N SER A 249 16.67 -7.92 -32.45
CA SER A 249 16.34 -6.49 -32.30
C SER A 249 14.87 -6.19 -32.58
N ALA A 250 14.28 -6.83 -33.60
CA ALA A 250 12.88 -6.61 -33.97
C ALA A 250 11.93 -7.23 -32.93
N GLU A 251 12.22 -8.44 -32.49
CA GLU A 251 11.45 -9.11 -31.40
C GLU A 251 11.55 -8.34 -30.09
N ARG A 252 12.73 -7.77 -29.76
CA ARG A 252 12.90 -6.94 -28.59
C ARG A 252 12.08 -5.66 -28.67
N GLU A 253 12.01 -5.03 -29.85
CA GLU A 253 11.16 -3.86 -30.06
C GLU A 253 9.68 -4.21 -29.83
N VAL A 254 9.23 -5.37 -30.31
CA VAL A 254 7.86 -5.86 -30.03
C VAL A 254 7.67 -6.10 -28.54
N MET A 255 8.62 -6.76 -27.87
CA MET A 255 8.56 -7.00 -26.41
C MET A 255 8.48 -5.68 -25.64
N ASN A 256 9.29 -4.69 -25.97
CA ASN A 256 9.32 -3.40 -25.26
C ASN A 256 7.98 -2.63 -25.34
N ARG A 257 7.13 -2.92 -26.33
CA ARG A 257 5.81 -2.27 -26.46
C ARG A 257 4.85 -2.59 -25.32
N HIS A 258 5.11 -3.66 -24.52
CA HIS A 258 4.20 -4.00 -23.42
C HIS A 258 4.02 -2.84 -22.42
N THR A 259 5.02 -2.00 -22.22
CA THR A 259 4.93 -0.84 -21.31
C THR A 259 3.89 0.17 -21.80
N MET A 260 3.94 0.55 -23.08
CA MET A 260 2.99 1.50 -23.68
C MET A 260 1.59 0.89 -23.81
N VAL A 261 1.50 -0.39 -24.18
CA VAL A 261 0.20 -1.09 -24.25
C VAL A 261 -0.38 -1.27 -22.85
N GLY A 262 0.46 -1.59 -21.86
CA GLY A 262 0.05 -1.65 -20.46
C GLY A 262 -0.57 -0.34 -19.98
N ARG A 263 0.07 0.79 -20.27
CA ARG A 263 -0.48 2.12 -19.98
C ARG A 263 -1.83 2.33 -20.67
N GLN A 264 -1.97 1.97 -21.94
CA GLN A 264 -3.23 2.10 -22.66
C GLN A 264 -4.35 1.24 -22.05
N ILE A 265 -4.05 -0.01 -21.68
CA ILE A 265 -5.00 -0.90 -20.99
C ILE A 265 -5.46 -0.27 -19.68
N VAL A 266 -4.54 0.28 -18.88
CA VAL A 266 -4.85 0.96 -17.63
C VAL A 266 -5.77 2.16 -17.87
N ASP A 267 -5.47 3.02 -18.85
CA ASP A 267 -6.29 4.19 -19.17
C ASP A 267 -7.69 3.81 -19.65
N ASP A 268 -7.81 2.74 -20.44
CA ASP A 268 -9.11 2.23 -20.90
C ASP A 268 -9.94 1.66 -19.74
N LEU A 269 -9.32 0.93 -18.83
CA LEU A 269 -10.00 0.40 -17.64
C LEU A 269 -10.46 1.53 -16.72
N ILE A 270 -9.61 2.50 -16.42
CA ILE A 270 -9.97 3.66 -15.60
C ILE A 270 -11.19 4.36 -16.19
N ARG A 271 -11.20 4.64 -17.50
CA ARG A 271 -12.29 5.30 -18.21
C ARG A 271 -13.57 4.47 -18.22
N ASN A 272 -13.47 3.18 -18.51
CA ASN A 272 -14.62 2.30 -18.64
C ASN A 272 -15.32 2.02 -17.29
N PHE A 273 -14.58 2.02 -16.20
CA PHE A 273 -15.11 1.77 -14.85
C PHE A 273 -15.30 3.03 -14.01
N GLY A 274 -14.93 4.21 -14.51
CA GLY A 274 -15.08 5.48 -13.78
C GLY A 274 -14.14 5.59 -12.58
N PHE A 275 -12.91 5.07 -12.69
CA PHE A 275 -11.94 5.05 -11.61
C PHE A 275 -10.99 6.27 -11.58
N GLU A 276 -11.32 7.35 -12.31
CA GLU A 276 -10.53 8.58 -12.33
C GLU A 276 -10.37 9.22 -10.96
N GLN A 277 -11.30 8.95 -10.05
CA GLN A 277 -11.32 9.51 -8.69
C GLN A 277 -10.65 8.61 -7.65
N LEU A 278 -10.11 7.43 -8.05
CA LEU A 278 -9.38 6.59 -7.12
C LEU A 278 -8.06 7.27 -6.73
N PRO A 279 -7.76 7.37 -5.42
CA PRO A 279 -6.51 7.93 -4.95
C PRO A 279 -5.29 7.23 -5.57
N TYR A 280 -4.31 8.03 -5.99
CA TYR A 280 -3.04 7.56 -6.53
C TYR A 280 -3.14 6.61 -7.73
N ILE A 281 -4.22 6.67 -8.51
CA ILE A 281 -4.37 5.84 -9.73
C ILE A 281 -3.24 6.11 -10.74
N ASP A 282 -2.61 7.28 -10.67
CA ASP A 282 -1.47 7.63 -11.50
C ASP A 282 -0.26 6.73 -11.22
N TYR A 283 -0.09 6.21 -10.00
CA TYR A 283 0.97 5.22 -9.73
C TYR A 283 0.80 3.96 -10.59
N LEU A 284 -0.43 3.49 -10.82
CA LEU A 284 -0.66 2.36 -11.71
C LEU A 284 -0.23 2.68 -13.14
N ARG A 285 -0.52 3.89 -13.62
CA ARG A 285 -0.10 4.39 -14.93
C ARG A 285 1.42 4.41 -15.06
N GLU A 286 2.08 5.05 -14.11
CA GLU A 286 3.54 5.24 -14.08
C GLU A 286 4.28 3.90 -13.94
N ILE A 287 3.80 3.02 -13.06
CA ILE A 287 4.39 1.69 -12.86
C ILE A 287 4.34 0.89 -14.16
N THR A 288 3.18 0.82 -14.81
CA THR A 288 3.05 0.03 -16.06
C THR A 288 3.86 0.61 -17.21
N GLU A 289 4.00 1.92 -17.30
CA GLU A 289 4.68 2.59 -18.40
C GLU A 289 6.19 2.68 -18.18
N LEU A 290 6.65 2.97 -16.94
CA LEU A 290 8.01 3.46 -16.67
C LEU A 290 8.92 2.46 -15.95
N HIS A 291 8.46 1.26 -15.57
CA HIS A 291 9.28 0.32 -14.77
C HIS A 291 10.53 -0.22 -15.50
N HIS A 292 10.64 0.00 -16.80
CA HIS A 292 11.82 -0.34 -17.61
C HIS A 292 12.66 0.88 -17.99
N GLU A 293 12.33 2.07 -17.48
CA GLU A 293 13.24 3.21 -17.59
C GLU A 293 14.50 2.97 -16.74
N ALA A 294 15.61 3.57 -17.15
CA ALA A 294 16.89 3.47 -16.46
C ALA A 294 17.41 4.86 -16.07
N MET A 295 18.03 4.96 -14.89
CA MET A 295 18.48 6.25 -14.32
C MET A 295 19.40 7.05 -15.25
N ASP A 296 20.12 6.39 -16.15
CA ASP A 296 20.99 6.99 -17.17
C ASP A 296 20.30 7.34 -18.49
N GLY A 297 19.01 7.07 -18.63
CA GLY A 297 18.23 7.31 -19.84
C GLY A 297 18.40 6.27 -20.93
N SER A 298 19.02 5.12 -20.66
CA SER A 298 19.14 4.02 -21.61
C SER A 298 17.96 3.05 -21.57
N GLY A 299 16.97 3.31 -20.73
CA GLY A 299 15.75 2.54 -20.59
C GLY A 299 14.73 2.83 -21.68
N TYR A 300 13.54 2.32 -21.50
CA TYR A 300 12.42 2.51 -22.42
C TYR A 300 11.10 2.64 -21.63
N PRO A 301 10.04 3.22 -22.18
CA PRO A 301 9.83 3.60 -23.60
C PRO A 301 10.34 5.00 -23.97
N HIS A 302 10.59 5.90 -23.01
CA HIS A 302 10.83 7.32 -23.26
C HIS A 302 12.30 7.73 -23.12
N GLY A 303 13.15 6.92 -22.49
CA GLY A 303 14.54 7.23 -22.18
C GLY A 303 14.67 8.32 -21.10
N LEU A 304 13.76 8.32 -20.11
CA LEU A 304 13.75 9.23 -18.98
C LEU A 304 15.00 9.04 -18.10
N ARG A 305 15.41 10.11 -17.39
CA ARG A 305 16.63 10.11 -16.57
C ARG A 305 16.37 10.54 -15.14
N GLY A 306 16.99 9.85 -14.20
CA GLY A 306 17.00 10.27 -12.81
C GLY A 306 15.59 10.44 -12.24
N GLU A 307 15.30 11.63 -11.73
CA GLU A 307 14.02 11.95 -11.08
C GLU A 307 12.85 12.18 -12.06
N GLU A 308 13.10 12.19 -13.37
CA GLU A 308 12.03 12.16 -14.37
C GLU A 308 11.26 10.83 -14.32
N ILE A 309 11.91 9.76 -13.82
CA ILE A 309 11.28 8.48 -13.55
C ILE A 309 10.59 8.55 -12.19
N SER A 310 9.30 8.26 -12.12
CA SER A 310 8.58 8.30 -10.86
C SER A 310 9.17 7.34 -9.83
N LEU A 311 9.09 7.70 -8.54
CA LEU A 311 9.60 6.85 -7.47
C LEU A 311 8.90 5.50 -7.44
N ALA A 312 7.61 5.44 -7.75
CA ALA A 312 6.84 4.19 -7.81
C ALA A 312 7.40 3.24 -8.89
N ALA A 313 7.75 3.75 -10.06
CA ALA A 313 8.38 2.98 -11.13
C ALA A 313 9.80 2.52 -10.75
N ARG A 314 10.62 3.39 -10.12
CA ARG A 314 11.97 3.05 -9.66
C ARG A 314 11.95 1.94 -8.60
N ILE A 315 11.02 2.00 -7.64
CA ILE A 315 10.81 0.95 -6.62
C ILE A 315 10.41 -0.36 -7.29
N THR A 316 9.48 -0.32 -8.25
CA THR A 316 8.98 -1.49 -8.98
C THR A 316 10.11 -2.14 -9.79
N SER A 317 10.93 -1.36 -10.48
CA SER A 317 12.08 -1.84 -11.25
C SER A 317 13.08 -2.63 -10.38
N VAL A 318 13.43 -2.12 -9.18
CA VAL A 318 14.31 -2.82 -8.26
C VAL A 318 13.68 -4.11 -7.76
N SER A 319 12.38 -4.10 -7.45
CA SER A 319 11.63 -5.26 -6.97
C SER A 319 11.58 -6.36 -8.04
N ASP A 320 11.28 -6.01 -9.29
CA ASP A 320 11.18 -6.95 -10.40
C ASP A 320 12.54 -7.60 -10.73
N ILE A 321 13.59 -6.79 -10.86
CA ILE A 321 14.94 -7.31 -11.13
C ILE A 321 15.40 -8.25 -10.01
N PHE A 322 15.14 -7.90 -8.75
CA PHE A 322 15.50 -8.77 -7.62
C PHE A 322 14.74 -10.11 -7.68
N ASP A 323 13.42 -10.07 -7.90
CA ASP A 323 12.62 -11.30 -8.02
C ASP A 323 13.07 -12.15 -9.19
N ALA A 324 13.33 -11.53 -10.35
CA ALA A 324 13.86 -12.22 -11.53
C ALA A 324 15.23 -12.88 -11.30
N LEU A 325 16.06 -12.32 -10.43
CA LEU A 325 17.36 -12.91 -10.09
C LEU A 325 17.23 -14.08 -9.12
N THR A 326 16.31 -14.00 -8.17
CA THR A 326 16.23 -14.94 -7.02
C THR A 326 15.16 -16.02 -7.19
N THR A 327 14.33 -15.96 -8.25
CA THR A 327 13.30 -16.97 -8.55
C THR A 327 13.80 -17.99 -9.56
N GLN A 328 13.37 -19.26 -9.38
CA GLN A 328 13.61 -20.35 -10.32
C GLN A 328 12.95 -20.03 -11.66
N ARG A 329 13.71 -20.11 -12.74
CA ARG A 329 13.20 -20.02 -14.12
C ARG A 329 13.59 -21.29 -14.90
N PRO A 330 12.86 -21.70 -15.96
CA PRO A 330 13.14 -22.95 -16.68
C PRO A 330 14.58 -23.10 -17.17
N TYR A 331 15.27 -21.98 -17.35
CA TYR A 331 16.63 -21.94 -17.94
C TYR A 331 17.66 -21.33 -17.00
N LYS A 332 17.29 -21.00 -15.74
CA LYS A 332 18.19 -20.32 -14.81
C LYS A 332 17.93 -20.76 -13.38
N GLN A 333 18.97 -21.23 -12.70
CA GLN A 333 18.93 -21.47 -11.27
C GLN A 333 18.80 -20.13 -10.51
N PRO A 334 18.06 -20.09 -9.41
CA PRO A 334 17.93 -18.90 -8.57
C PRO A 334 19.29 -18.51 -7.99
N TRP A 335 19.56 -17.22 -7.99
CA TRP A 335 20.74 -16.70 -7.30
C TRP A 335 20.49 -16.63 -5.80
N SER A 336 21.57 -16.73 -5.00
CA SER A 336 21.47 -16.37 -3.58
C SER A 336 21.19 -14.88 -3.42
N ASN A 337 20.54 -14.51 -2.32
CA ASN A 337 20.27 -13.09 -2.02
C ASN A 337 21.56 -12.26 -2.03
N GLN A 338 22.68 -12.82 -1.54
CA GLN A 338 23.98 -12.14 -1.57
C GLN A 338 24.41 -11.78 -2.99
N HIS A 339 24.31 -12.73 -3.94
CA HIS A 339 24.66 -12.47 -5.34
C HIS A 339 23.68 -11.50 -6.02
N ALA A 340 22.37 -11.62 -5.72
CA ALA A 340 21.36 -10.72 -6.25
C ALA A 340 21.59 -9.28 -5.76
N PHE A 341 21.83 -9.08 -4.47
CA PHE A 341 22.14 -7.75 -3.93
C PHE A 341 23.42 -7.16 -4.52
N ALA A 342 24.47 -7.96 -4.68
CA ALA A 342 25.70 -7.49 -5.34
C ALA A 342 25.44 -7.05 -6.79
N MET A 343 24.57 -7.75 -7.53
CA MET A 343 24.18 -7.35 -8.87
C MET A 343 23.35 -6.06 -8.85
N LEU A 344 22.40 -5.91 -7.93
CA LEU A 344 21.64 -4.66 -7.79
C LEU A 344 22.56 -3.48 -7.49
N GLN A 345 23.55 -3.65 -6.62
CA GLN A 345 24.56 -2.61 -6.34
C GLN A 345 25.36 -2.24 -7.60
N LEU A 346 25.74 -3.23 -8.42
CA LEU A 346 26.41 -2.96 -9.69
C LEU A 346 25.50 -2.18 -10.64
N LEU A 347 24.23 -2.58 -10.77
CA LEU A 347 23.25 -1.91 -11.62
C LEU A 347 22.89 -0.50 -11.10
N SER A 348 23.04 -0.24 -9.81
CA SER A 348 22.75 1.09 -9.23
C SER A 348 23.80 2.15 -9.53
N ILE A 349 24.88 1.80 -10.25
CA ILE A 349 25.87 2.77 -10.71
C ILE A 349 25.26 3.69 -11.77
N ASP A 350 24.45 3.12 -12.67
CA ASP A 350 23.89 3.85 -13.83
C ASP A 350 22.44 3.48 -14.20
N LYS A 351 21.95 2.29 -13.86
CA LYS A 351 20.65 1.78 -14.32
C LYS A 351 19.53 1.90 -13.29
N LEU A 352 19.79 1.52 -12.05
CA LEU A 352 18.80 1.47 -10.99
C LEU A 352 18.97 2.65 -10.03
N ASP A 353 17.87 3.04 -9.38
CA ASP A 353 17.91 4.02 -8.31
C ASP A 353 18.71 3.47 -7.11
N LYS A 354 19.83 4.14 -6.80
CA LYS A 354 20.70 3.74 -5.70
C LYS A 354 19.99 3.76 -4.35
N GLY A 355 19.13 4.75 -4.10
CA GLY A 355 18.35 4.85 -2.86
C GLY A 355 17.42 3.65 -2.69
N CYS A 356 16.71 3.25 -3.76
CA CYS A 356 15.83 2.07 -3.76
C CYS A 356 16.62 0.77 -3.52
N VAL A 357 17.79 0.62 -4.14
CA VAL A 357 18.67 -0.56 -3.92
C VAL A 357 19.18 -0.60 -2.50
N ASP A 358 19.71 0.49 -1.97
CA ASP A 358 20.21 0.57 -0.60
C ASP A 358 19.09 0.32 0.42
N ALA A 359 17.87 0.84 0.14
CA ALA A 359 16.70 0.60 0.97
C ALA A 359 16.29 -0.88 1.01
N MET A 360 16.34 -1.59 -0.12
CA MET A 360 16.05 -3.03 -0.17
C MET A 360 17.09 -3.85 0.60
N ILE A 361 18.36 -3.52 0.46
CA ILE A 361 19.45 -4.20 1.17
C ILE A 361 19.33 -3.99 2.68
N ALA A 362 18.94 -2.79 3.12
CA ALA A 362 18.77 -2.48 4.54
C ALA A 362 17.70 -3.38 5.22
N VAL A 363 16.71 -3.88 4.45
CA VAL A 363 15.65 -4.76 4.93
C VAL A 363 15.80 -6.21 4.44
N SER A 364 17.03 -6.66 4.22
CA SER A 364 17.34 -7.99 3.63
C SER A 364 16.80 -9.17 4.44
N SER A 365 16.65 -9.02 5.77
CA SER A 365 16.05 -10.05 6.63
C SER A 365 14.55 -10.19 6.36
N GLU A 366 13.84 -9.09 6.17
CA GLU A 366 12.42 -9.04 5.82
C GLU A 366 12.19 -9.58 4.41
N VAL A 367 13.05 -9.21 3.46
CA VAL A 367 13.05 -9.77 2.09
C VAL A 367 13.15 -11.29 2.12
N THR A 368 14.05 -11.85 2.94
CA THR A 368 14.17 -13.31 3.08
C THR A 368 12.91 -13.96 3.65
N LYS A 369 12.25 -13.33 4.61
CA LYS A 369 10.97 -13.83 5.14
C LYS A 369 9.87 -13.84 4.06
N VAL A 370 9.80 -12.79 3.22
CA VAL A 370 8.87 -12.74 2.09
C VAL A 370 9.10 -13.91 1.13
N GLN A 371 10.37 -14.21 0.77
CA GLN A 371 10.69 -15.35 -0.10
C GLN A 371 10.24 -16.69 0.50
N GLN A 372 10.46 -16.87 1.81
CA GLN A 372 10.05 -18.10 2.51
C GLN A 372 8.52 -18.25 2.58
N GLN A 373 7.81 -17.17 2.83
CA GLN A 373 6.36 -17.17 2.98
C GLN A 373 5.64 -17.34 1.65
N PHE A 374 6.17 -16.77 0.57
CA PHE A 374 5.61 -16.80 -0.77
C PHE A 374 6.51 -17.58 -1.74
N ALA A 375 7.06 -18.70 -1.27
CA ALA A 375 7.78 -19.63 -2.12
C ALA A 375 6.83 -20.25 -3.16
N GLU A 376 7.36 -20.55 -4.35
CA GLU A 376 6.61 -21.32 -5.34
C GLU A 376 6.40 -22.75 -4.84
N LEU A 377 5.16 -23.21 -4.85
CA LEU A 377 4.84 -24.61 -4.60
C LEU A 377 5.17 -25.39 -5.89
N HIS A 378 6.17 -26.24 -5.81
CA HIS A 378 6.58 -27.15 -6.90
C HIS A 378 5.67 -28.38 -6.98
#